data_f064b41e408f729177417482a99fc256
#
_entry.id   f064b41e408f729177417482a99fc256
#
_cell.length_a   1.000
_cell.length_b   1.000
_cell.length_c   1.000
_cell.angle_alpha   90.00
_cell.angle_beta   90.00
_cell.angle_gamma   90.00
#
_symmetry.space_group_name_H-M   'P 1'
#
loop_
_entity.id
_entity.type
_entity.pdbx_description
1 polymer ?
#
loop_
_entity_poly.entity_id
_entity_poly.type
_entity_poly.pdbx_seq_one_letter_code
_entity_poly.pdbx_strand_id
1 'polypeptide(L)'
;SADYHVDVRCSDNIFKQLSQNYLKFRNTAKFCLDNLTGFDPEQLVAAADMQELDRWAVTRLNSLIRRVFDSYDAYEFHAVSHAINDFCVVDLSSFYFDIIKDRLYCDGEHSASRRSAQTALFLILDAMTRMFAPILAFTCDEIWLAMPHRTGDDERNVLLNEMVQPYTQYALSPEEMARWDRIAAIRTAVNGALEQARADKTIGKSLEAEVDLTVPAEDAFLGQMEEGALADLLIVSQVRVETGDSLSVTVRPASGTK
;
A
#
# COMPACT_ATOMS: atom_id res chain seq x y z
N SER A 1 -0.20 21.14 0.58
CA SER A 1 0.07 22.47 0.02
C SER A 1 -1.12 22.96 -0.79
N ALA A 2 -1.26 24.29 -0.92
CA ALA A 2 -2.29 24.90 -1.74
C ALA A 2 -1.76 25.18 -3.15
N ASP A 3 -2.66 25.18 -4.13
CA ASP A 3 -2.34 25.67 -5.46
C ASP A 3 -2.13 27.20 -5.38
N TYR A 4 -0.93 27.66 -5.71
CA TYR A 4 -0.56 29.08 -5.66
C TYR A 4 -0.95 29.86 -6.91
N HIS A 5 -1.48 29.19 -7.95
CA HIS A 5 -2.01 29.84 -9.15
C HIS A 5 -3.40 30.45 -8.93
N VAL A 6 -4.05 30.10 -7.83
CA VAL A 6 -5.38 30.59 -7.45
C VAL A 6 -5.35 31.20 -6.04
N ASP A 7 -6.36 32.02 -5.73
CA ASP A 7 -6.50 32.60 -4.41
C ASP A 7 -6.62 31.51 -3.32
N VAL A 8 -5.71 31.55 -2.36
CA VAL A 8 -5.70 30.61 -1.26
C VAL A 8 -6.71 31.06 -0.20
N ARG A 9 -7.79 30.28 -0.07
CA ARG A 9 -8.79 30.49 0.99
C ARG A 9 -8.28 29.92 2.30
N CYS A 10 -8.62 30.59 3.40
CA CYS A 10 -8.27 30.17 4.75
C CYS A 10 -9.55 30.02 5.58
N SER A 11 -9.71 28.86 6.22
CA SER A 11 -10.80 28.60 7.17
C SER A 11 -10.44 27.43 8.09
N ASP A 12 -11.11 27.33 9.25
CA ASP A 12 -10.92 26.22 10.19
C ASP A 12 -11.14 24.84 9.55
N ASN A 13 -12.09 24.75 8.60
CA ASN A 13 -12.34 23.49 7.88
C ASN A 13 -11.17 23.11 6.96
N ILE A 14 -10.54 24.08 6.30
CA ILE A 14 -9.35 23.84 5.47
C ILE A 14 -8.18 23.38 6.36
N PHE A 15 -7.98 24.03 7.51
CA PHE A 15 -6.93 23.58 8.45
C PHE A 15 -7.17 22.18 8.98
N LYS A 16 -8.42 21.80 9.27
CA LYS A 16 -8.77 20.42 9.66
C LYS A 16 -8.45 19.42 8.56
N GLN A 17 -8.78 19.72 7.31
CA GLN A 17 -8.45 18.85 6.16
C GLN A 17 -6.94 18.70 5.97
N LEU A 18 -6.19 19.79 6.05
CA LEU A 18 -4.72 19.76 5.95
C LEU A 18 -4.11 18.94 7.08
N SER A 19 -4.59 19.10 8.31
CA SER A 19 -4.16 18.30 9.46
C SER A 19 -4.45 16.80 9.26
N GLN A 20 -5.62 16.46 8.74
CA GLN A 20 -5.97 15.06 8.44
C GLN A 20 -5.06 14.46 7.35
N ASN A 21 -4.75 15.19 6.29
CA ASN A 21 -3.84 14.75 5.24
C ASN A 21 -2.41 14.57 5.78
N TYR A 22 -1.95 15.49 6.62
CA TYR A 22 -0.67 15.34 7.31
C TYR A 22 -0.63 14.08 8.18
N LEU A 23 -1.68 13.82 8.95
CA LEU A 23 -1.77 12.63 9.80
C LEU A 23 -1.74 11.32 8.99
N LYS A 24 -2.32 11.29 7.79
CA LYS A 24 -2.26 10.11 6.90
C LYS A 24 -0.83 9.79 6.52
N PHE A 25 -0.06 10.77 6.07
CA PHE A 25 1.36 10.59 5.76
C PHE A 25 2.15 10.14 6.99
N ARG A 26 1.98 10.83 8.12
CA ARG A 26 2.66 10.50 9.38
C ARG A 26 2.36 9.09 9.86
N ASN A 27 1.10 8.67 9.80
CA ASN A 27 0.68 7.32 10.21
C ASN A 27 1.22 6.25 9.26
N THR A 28 1.29 6.52 7.95
CA THR A 28 1.93 5.65 6.97
C THR A 28 3.42 5.46 7.27
N ALA A 29 4.14 6.57 7.51
CA ALA A 29 5.55 6.51 7.88
C ALA A 29 5.77 5.75 9.20
N LYS A 30 4.93 6.01 10.21
CA LYS A 30 4.98 5.29 11.49
C LYS A 30 4.77 3.78 11.30
N PHE A 31 3.79 3.37 10.50
CA PHE A 31 3.58 1.94 10.21
C PHE A 31 4.83 1.30 9.59
N CYS A 32 5.47 1.97 8.64
CA CYS A 32 6.71 1.47 8.04
C CYS A 32 7.83 1.38 9.09
N LEU A 33 8.07 2.42 9.87
CA LEU A 33 9.11 2.45 10.91
C LEU A 33 8.92 1.33 11.95
N ASP A 34 7.70 1.15 12.47
CA ASP A 34 7.38 0.14 13.49
C ASP A 34 7.67 -1.28 12.96
N ASN A 35 7.58 -1.51 11.64
CA ASN A 35 7.78 -2.82 11.02
C ASN A 35 9.17 -3.03 10.41
N LEU A 36 10.06 -2.03 10.48
CA LEU A 36 11.45 -2.12 10.03
C LEU A 36 12.45 -2.43 11.17
N THR A 37 11.98 -2.71 12.37
CA THR A 37 12.85 -3.11 13.48
C THR A 37 13.66 -4.35 13.10
N GLY A 38 14.98 -4.27 13.23
CA GLY A 38 15.91 -5.35 12.88
C GLY A 38 16.07 -5.59 11.37
N PHE A 39 15.58 -4.70 10.52
CA PHE A 39 15.80 -4.75 9.08
C PHE A 39 17.14 -4.11 8.71
N ASP A 40 17.92 -4.82 7.90
CA ASP A 40 19.19 -4.35 7.35
C ASP A 40 18.97 -3.88 5.90
N PRO A 41 19.09 -2.58 5.61
CA PRO A 41 18.87 -2.05 4.27
C PRO A 41 19.95 -2.45 3.25
N GLU A 42 21.07 -3.03 3.69
CA GLU A 42 22.07 -3.63 2.78
C GLU A 42 21.64 -5.03 2.29
N GLN A 43 20.64 -5.63 2.90
CA GLN A 43 20.14 -6.98 2.60
C GLN A 43 18.74 -6.93 2.00
N LEU A 44 18.55 -6.11 0.97
CA LEU A 44 17.29 -6.09 0.22
C LEU A 44 17.05 -7.43 -0.47
N VAL A 45 15.80 -7.91 -0.41
CA VAL A 45 15.40 -9.12 -1.14
C VAL A 45 15.48 -8.85 -2.63
N ALA A 46 16.10 -9.78 -3.40
CA ALA A 46 16.19 -9.66 -4.84
C ALA A 46 14.79 -9.74 -5.49
N ALA A 47 14.62 -9.09 -6.65
CA ALA A 47 13.33 -9.05 -7.34
C ALA A 47 12.75 -10.44 -7.66
N ALA A 48 13.61 -11.42 -7.94
CA ALA A 48 13.18 -12.79 -8.23
C ALA A 48 12.62 -13.53 -7.00
N ASP A 49 13.06 -13.15 -5.80
CA ASP A 49 12.66 -13.76 -4.53
C ASP A 49 11.59 -12.95 -3.79
N MET A 50 11.26 -11.75 -4.31
CA MET A 50 10.29 -10.87 -3.73
C MET A 50 8.87 -11.29 -4.11
N GLN A 51 7.95 -11.30 -3.13
CA GLN A 51 6.54 -11.63 -3.42
C GLN A 51 5.90 -10.64 -4.38
N GLU A 52 5.02 -11.14 -5.24
CA GLU A 52 4.40 -10.33 -6.31
C GLU A 52 3.60 -9.14 -5.77
N LEU A 53 2.90 -9.31 -4.64
CA LEU A 53 2.21 -8.20 -3.97
C LEU A 53 3.17 -7.09 -3.51
N ASP A 54 4.35 -7.44 -3.01
CA ASP A 54 5.35 -6.46 -2.58
C ASP A 54 5.96 -5.74 -3.79
N ARG A 55 6.19 -6.46 -4.90
CA ARG A 55 6.59 -5.89 -6.18
C ARG A 55 5.51 -4.97 -6.77
N TRP A 56 4.23 -5.33 -6.60
CA TRP A 56 3.11 -4.44 -6.96
C TRP A 56 3.21 -3.09 -6.22
N ALA A 57 3.41 -3.12 -4.91
CA ALA A 57 3.53 -1.90 -4.11
C ALA A 57 4.71 -1.03 -4.58
N VAL A 58 5.87 -1.64 -4.89
CA VAL A 58 7.03 -0.93 -5.45
C VAL A 58 6.76 -0.42 -6.86
N THR A 59 5.98 -1.14 -7.68
CA THR A 59 5.58 -0.66 -9.02
C THR A 59 4.67 0.58 -8.92
N ARG A 60 3.72 0.59 -7.97
CA ARG A 60 2.91 1.78 -7.66
C ARG A 60 3.79 2.95 -7.18
N LEU A 61 4.77 2.66 -6.32
CA LEU A 61 5.76 3.64 -5.88
C LEU A 61 6.56 4.21 -7.06
N ASN A 62 7.00 3.40 -8.02
CA ASN A 62 7.70 3.87 -9.20
C ASN A 62 6.86 4.86 -10.04
N SER A 63 5.56 4.64 -10.11
CA SER A 63 4.63 5.57 -10.77
C SER A 63 4.49 6.88 -9.99
N LEU A 64 4.44 6.79 -8.66
CA LEU A 64 4.46 7.97 -7.79
C LEU A 64 5.74 8.78 -7.95
N ILE A 65 6.92 8.13 -7.94
CA ILE A 65 8.22 8.81 -8.10
C ILE A 65 8.23 9.62 -9.39
N ARG A 66 7.86 9.04 -10.53
CA ARG A 66 7.80 9.76 -11.82
C ARG A 66 6.87 10.97 -11.74
N ARG A 67 5.64 10.78 -11.23
CA ARG A 67 4.66 11.86 -11.09
C ARG A 67 5.16 12.98 -10.19
N VAL A 68 5.87 12.66 -9.12
CA VAL A 68 6.44 13.66 -8.20
C VAL A 68 7.55 14.45 -8.88
N PHE A 69 8.44 13.81 -9.63
CA PHE A 69 9.47 14.51 -10.40
C PHE A 69 8.86 15.46 -11.42
N ASP A 70 7.91 14.98 -12.25
CA ASP A 70 7.21 15.80 -13.23
C ASP A 70 6.54 17.01 -12.57
N SER A 71 5.93 16.81 -11.40
CA SER A 71 5.26 17.89 -10.65
C SER A 71 6.25 18.90 -10.06
N TYR A 72 7.42 18.46 -9.58
CA TYR A 72 8.47 19.38 -9.12
C TYR A 72 9.08 20.17 -10.26
N ASP A 73 9.33 19.55 -11.43
CA ASP A 73 9.85 20.22 -12.61
C ASP A 73 8.85 21.27 -13.14
N ALA A 74 7.55 21.01 -12.99
CA ALA A 74 6.49 21.96 -13.32
C ALA A 74 6.19 22.99 -12.21
N TYR A 75 6.85 22.92 -11.05
CA TYR A 75 6.57 23.73 -9.86
C TYR A 75 5.16 23.53 -9.27
N GLU A 76 4.54 22.38 -9.52
CA GLU A 76 3.20 22.03 -9.03
C GLU A 76 3.23 21.33 -7.66
N PHE A 77 3.66 22.04 -6.62
CA PHE A 77 3.83 21.45 -5.27
C PHE A 77 2.56 20.89 -4.65
N HIS A 78 1.40 21.43 -5.02
CA HIS A 78 0.12 20.90 -4.60
C HIS A 78 -0.14 19.50 -5.19
N ALA A 79 0.25 19.26 -6.45
CA ALA A 79 0.13 17.96 -7.11
C ALA A 79 1.02 16.90 -6.42
N VAL A 80 2.23 17.26 -5.98
CA VAL A 80 3.09 16.39 -5.18
C VAL A 80 2.37 15.97 -3.89
N SER A 81 1.82 16.93 -3.14
CA SER A 81 1.12 16.65 -1.88
C SER A 81 -0.10 15.75 -2.07
N HIS A 82 -0.88 15.96 -3.14
CA HIS A 82 -2.02 15.11 -3.47
C HIS A 82 -1.59 13.70 -3.87
N ALA A 83 -0.58 13.58 -4.74
CA ALA A 83 -0.09 12.29 -5.20
C ALA A 83 0.42 11.41 -4.04
N ILE A 84 1.22 11.99 -3.12
CA ILE A 84 1.72 11.27 -1.94
C ILE A 84 0.56 10.89 -1.00
N ASN A 85 -0.41 11.79 -0.78
CA ASN A 85 -1.56 11.49 0.07
C ASN A 85 -2.43 10.37 -0.52
N ASP A 86 -2.69 10.39 -1.82
CA ASP A 86 -3.47 9.36 -2.51
C ASP A 86 -2.77 8.00 -2.41
N PHE A 87 -1.47 7.95 -2.64
CA PHE A 87 -0.68 6.73 -2.47
C PHE A 87 -0.76 6.18 -1.03
N CYS A 88 -0.61 7.05 -0.02
CA CYS A 88 -0.73 6.64 1.39
C CYS A 88 -2.11 6.06 1.72
N VAL A 89 -3.18 6.61 1.16
CA VAL A 89 -4.56 6.23 1.48
C VAL A 89 -5.02 5.05 0.64
N VAL A 90 -4.89 5.16 -0.67
CA VAL A 90 -5.50 4.22 -1.62
C VAL A 90 -4.62 2.98 -1.78
N ASP A 91 -3.34 3.18 -2.14
CA ASP A 91 -2.47 2.04 -2.43
C ASP A 91 -1.96 1.37 -1.14
N LEU A 92 -1.55 2.16 -0.14
CA LEU A 92 -0.95 1.61 1.06
C LEU A 92 -1.97 1.23 2.13
N SER A 93 -2.69 2.20 2.71
CA SER A 93 -3.52 1.93 3.90
C SER A 93 -4.72 1.05 3.62
N SER A 94 -5.45 1.29 2.50
CA SER A 94 -6.67 0.53 2.19
C SER A 94 -6.40 -0.79 1.47
N PHE A 95 -5.20 -1.02 0.97
CA PHE A 95 -4.89 -2.24 0.24
C PHE A 95 -3.65 -2.93 0.79
N TYR A 96 -2.45 -2.42 0.51
CA TYR A 96 -1.19 -3.12 0.76
C TYR A 96 -0.97 -3.43 2.25
N PHE A 97 -1.01 -2.41 3.12
CA PHE A 97 -0.75 -2.59 4.55
C PHE A 97 -1.76 -3.52 5.22
N ASP A 98 -3.02 -3.43 4.80
CA ASP A 98 -4.07 -4.26 5.37
C ASP A 98 -3.82 -5.75 5.12
N ILE A 99 -3.36 -6.09 3.90
CA ILE A 99 -3.08 -7.48 3.50
C ILE A 99 -1.82 -8.02 4.19
N ILE A 100 -0.73 -7.22 4.27
CA ILE A 100 0.57 -7.71 4.75
C ILE A 100 0.69 -7.80 6.27
N LYS A 101 -0.30 -7.33 7.05
CA LYS A 101 -0.25 -7.33 8.52
C LYS A 101 0.05 -8.70 9.11
N ASP A 102 -0.61 -9.74 8.64
CA ASP A 102 -0.39 -11.10 9.15
C ASP A 102 1.06 -11.55 8.94
N ARG A 103 1.62 -11.28 7.77
CA ARG A 103 3.03 -11.59 7.46
C ARG A 103 3.99 -10.84 8.38
N LEU A 104 3.71 -9.58 8.68
CA LEU A 104 4.56 -8.74 9.51
C LEU A 104 4.50 -9.13 10.99
N TYR A 105 3.34 -9.59 11.48
CA TYR A 105 3.13 -9.84 12.91
C TYR A 105 3.18 -11.31 13.29
N CYS A 106 2.84 -12.23 12.37
CA CYS A 106 2.76 -13.66 12.66
C CYS A 106 3.92 -14.46 12.10
N ASP A 107 4.55 -14.01 11.01
CA ASP A 107 5.69 -14.71 10.44
C ASP A 107 6.95 -14.55 11.29
N GLY A 108 7.81 -15.58 11.26
CA GLY A 108 9.11 -15.54 11.92
C GLY A 108 9.98 -14.37 11.44
N GLU A 109 10.82 -13.86 12.31
CA GLU A 109 11.67 -12.69 12.07
C GLU A 109 12.50 -12.78 10.78
N HIS A 110 12.94 -13.99 10.43
CA HIS A 110 13.80 -14.24 9.27
C HIS A 110 13.05 -14.93 8.11
N SER A 111 11.72 -14.99 8.15
CA SER A 111 10.96 -15.60 7.05
C SER A 111 11.12 -14.81 5.75
N ALA A 112 11.19 -15.52 4.62
CA ALA A 112 11.30 -14.90 3.30
C ALA A 112 10.11 -13.96 3.02
N SER A 113 8.91 -14.34 3.47
CA SER A 113 7.68 -13.57 3.34
C SER A 113 7.78 -12.22 4.07
N ARG A 114 8.21 -12.22 5.34
CA ARG A 114 8.37 -11.01 6.13
C ARG A 114 9.49 -10.12 5.57
N ARG A 115 10.64 -10.69 5.17
CA ARG A 115 11.75 -9.93 4.58
C ARG A 115 11.38 -9.29 3.25
N SER A 116 10.57 -9.96 2.43
CA SER A 116 10.01 -9.40 1.21
C SER A 116 9.17 -8.15 1.50
N ALA A 117 8.23 -8.24 2.43
CA ALA A 117 7.42 -7.09 2.86
C ALA A 117 8.27 -5.95 3.44
N GLN A 118 9.25 -6.26 4.31
CA GLN A 118 10.14 -5.25 4.89
C GLN A 118 10.98 -4.54 3.82
N THR A 119 11.43 -5.26 2.78
CA THR A 119 12.11 -4.65 1.63
C THR A 119 11.21 -3.61 0.96
N ALA A 120 9.96 -3.94 0.66
CA ALA A 120 9.01 -2.99 0.08
C ALA A 120 8.74 -1.79 1.01
N LEU A 121 8.52 -2.04 2.30
CA LEU A 121 8.28 -0.98 3.29
C LEU A 121 9.48 -0.01 3.40
N PHE A 122 10.71 -0.54 3.37
CA PHE A 122 11.91 0.30 3.39
C PHE A 122 12.01 1.17 2.14
N LEU A 123 11.85 0.60 0.94
CA LEU A 123 11.88 1.34 -0.32
C LEU A 123 10.79 2.43 -0.38
N ILE A 124 9.59 2.11 0.11
CA ILE A 124 8.46 3.05 0.18
C ILE A 124 8.79 4.20 1.15
N LEU A 125 9.27 3.88 2.35
CA LEU A 125 9.57 4.89 3.38
C LEU A 125 10.70 5.81 2.93
N ASP A 126 11.81 5.25 2.43
CA ASP A 126 12.96 6.01 1.92
C ASP A 126 12.53 6.99 0.81
N ALA A 127 11.82 6.46 -0.20
CA ALA A 127 11.35 7.29 -1.32
C ALA A 127 10.40 8.40 -0.89
N MET A 128 9.37 8.08 -0.08
CA MET A 128 8.40 9.07 0.37
C MET A 128 9.04 10.15 1.24
N THR A 129 9.97 9.77 2.12
CA THR A 129 10.66 10.70 3.01
C THR A 129 11.49 11.70 2.22
N ARG A 130 12.29 11.24 1.26
CA ARG A 130 13.10 12.11 0.39
C ARG A 130 12.24 12.98 -0.53
N MET A 131 11.20 12.41 -1.15
CA MET A 131 10.32 13.16 -2.06
C MET A 131 9.49 14.23 -1.36
N PHE A 132 9.11 14.02 -0.10
CA PHE A 132 8.27 14.98 0.61
C PHE A 132 9.06 15.97 1.47
N ALA A 133 10.36 15.77 1.65
CA ALA A 133 11.24 16.65 2.41
C ALA A 133 11.22 18.12 1.95
N PRO A 134 11.15 18.47 0.65
CA PRO A 134 11.05 19.87 0.24
C PRO A 134 9.77 20.58 0.74
N ILE A 135 8.71 19.82 1.09
CA ILE A 135 7.42 20.36 1.56
C ILE A 135 7.26 20.22 3.07
N LEU A 136 7.63 19.06 3.63
CA LEU A 136 7.51 18.73 5.06
C LEU A 136 8.89 18.46 5.70
N ALA A 137 9.82 19.40 5.56
CA ALA A 137 11.22 19.24 5.91
C ALA A 137 11.44 18.66 7.31
N PHE A 138 10.82 19.23 8.34
CA PHE A 138 11.00 18.79 9.73
C PHE A 138 10.46 17.37 9.99
N THR A 139 9.28 17.08 9.48
CA THR A 139 8.68 15.73 9.65
C THR A 139 9.48 14.68 8.90
N CYS A 140 9.91 14.97 7.69
CA CYS A 140 10.75 14.05 6.90
C CYS A 140 12.13 13.85 7.54
N ASP A 141 12.68 14.87 8.16
CA ASP A 141 13.94 14.74 8.88
C ASP A 141 13.80 13.88 10.15
N GLU A 142 12.70 14.05 10.92
CA GLU A 142 12.40 13.15 12.05
C GLU A 142 12.25 11.69 11.60
N ILE A 143 11.58 11.44 10.47
CA ILE A 143 11.44 10.09 9.91
C ILE A 143 12.82 9.58 9.48
N TRP A 144 13.62 10.41 8.80
CA TRP A 144 14.96 10.09 8.34
C TRP A 144 15.85 9.64 9.48
N LEU A 145 15.92 10.41 10.55
CA LEU A 145 16.73 10.08 11.74
C LEU A 145 16.28 8.81 12.47
N ALA A 146 15.05 8.35 12.24
CA ALA A 146 14.48 7.17 12.90
C ALA A 146 14.55 5.89 12.03
N MET A 147 14.80 5.99 10.73
CA MET A 147 14.82 4.84 9.83
C MET A 147 16.24 4.27 9.67
N PRO A 148 16.38 2.99 9.25
CA PRO A 148 17.69 2.45 8.89
C PRO A 148 18.22 3.07 7.59
N HIS A 149 19.54 3.20 7.46
CA HIS A 149 20.22 3.83 6.33
C HIS A 149 21.09 2.84 5.57
N ARG A 150 21.27 3.10 4.25
CA ARG A 150 22.22 2.37 3.42
C ARG A 150 23.61 3.02 3.50
N THR A 151 24.63 2.22 3.23
CA THR A 151 25.98 2.75 3.04
C THR A 151 25.98 3.83 1.95
N GLY A 152 26.48 5.01 2.29
CA GLY A 152 26.51 6.17 1.39
C GLY A 152 25.39 7.18 1.59
N ASP A 153 24.36 6.86 2.38
CA ASP A 153 23.39 7.85 2.83
C ASP A 153 24.02 8.80 3.85
N ASP A 154 23.68 10.08 3.78
CA ASP A 154 24.05 11.05 4.83
C ASP A 154 22.97 11.00 5.93
N GLU A 155 23.30 10.32 7.02
CA GLU A 155 22.37 10.07 8.13
C GLU A 155 21.99 11.34 8.91
N ARG A 156 22.73 12.44 8.74
CA ARG A 156 22.57 13.67 9.54
C ARG A 156 21.30 14.43 9.21
N ASN A 157 20.88 14.43 7.95
CA ASN A 157 19.67 15.13 7.51
C ASN A 157 19.19 14.63 6.14
N VAL A 158 17.89 14.46 5.96
CA VAL A 158 17.30 14.00 4.71
C VAL A 158 17.64 14.87 3.50
N LEU A 159 17.73 16.19 3.70
CA LEU A 159 18.01 17.15 2.62
C LEU A 159 19.47 17.13 2.10
N LEU A 160 20.35 16.38 2.74
CA LEU A 160 21.73 16.13 2.27
C LEU A 160 21.80 14.97 1.28
N ASN A 161 20.67 14.32 1.02
CA ASN A 161 20.56 13.16 0.14
C ASN A 161 19.77 13.50 -1.12
N GLU A 162 20.12 12.84 -2.22
CA GLU A 162 19.38 12.99 -3.47
C GLU A 162 18.02 12.28 -3.40
N MET A 163 17.08 12.74 -4.23
CA MET A 163 15.81 12.03 -4.43
C MET A 163 16.07 10.71 -5.13
N VAL A 164 15.29 9.69 -4.76
CA VAL A 164 15.42 8.35 -5.31
C VAL A 164 14.93 8.29 -6.76
N GLN A 165 15.57 7.43 -7.55
CA GLN A 165 15.08 7.06 -8.87
C GLN A 165 14.12 5.87 -8.77
N PRO A 166 13.23 5.65 -9.77
CA PRO A 166 12.37 4.49 -9.80
C PRO A 166 13.13 3.16 -9.67
N TYR A 167 12.67 2.29 -8.80
CA TYR A 167 13.23 0.95 -8.57
C TYR A 167 12.76 -0.04 -9.65
N THR A 168 13.21 0.16 -10.88
CA THR A 168 12.72 -0.56 -12.06
C THR A 168 13.00 -2.07 -12.04
N GLN A 169 14.02 -2.50 -11.29
CA GLN A 169 14.34 -3.93 -11.09
C GLN A 169 13.22 -4.72 -10.40
N TYR A 170 12.39 -4.06 -9.60
CA TYR A 170 11.24 -4.68 -8.92
C TYR A 170 9.92 -4.53 -9.69
N ALA A 171 9.91 -3.81 -10.81
CA ALA A 171 8.70 -3.53 -11.54
C ALA A 171 8.02 -4.81 -12.04
N LEU A 172 6.71 -4.84 -11.93
CA LEU A 172 5.85 -5.80 -12.58
C LEU A 172 5.63 -5.41 -14.05
N SER A 173 5.34 -6.41 -14.90
CA SER A 173 4.93 -6.17 -16.28
C SER A 173 3.55 -5.47 -16.34
N PRO A 174 3.19 -4.84 -17.46
CA PRO A 174 1.85 -4.28 -17.63
C PRO A 174 0.72 -5.30 -17.44
N GLU A 175 0.95 -6.55 -17.87
CA GLU A 175 -0.02 -7.63 -17.74
C GLU A 175 -0.20 -8.05 -16.26
N GLU A 176 0.89 -8.16 -15.50
CA GLU A 176 0.86 -8.43 -14.07
C GLU A 176 0.13 -7.28 -13.33
N MET A 177 0.43 -6.03 -13.68
CA MET A 177 -0.25 -4.88 -13.09
C MET A 177 -1.74 -4.86 -13.39
N ALA A 178 -2.15 -5.20 -14.63
CA ALA A 178 -3.57 -5.28 -14.99
C ALA A 178 -4.31 -6.37 -14.16
N ARG A 179 -3.66 -7.50 -13.86
CA ARG A 179 -4.22 -8.51 -12.96
C ARG A 179 -4.41 -7.95 -11.54
N TRP A 180 -3.44 -7.21 -11.02
CA TRP A 180 -3.54 -6.59 -9.70
C TRP A 180 -4.61 -5.50 -9.62
N ASP A 181 -4.81 -4.73 -10.69
CA ASP A 181 -5.90 -3.76 -10.77
C ASP A 181 -7.28 -4.45 -10.74
N ARG A 182 -7.41 -5.63 -11.37
CA ARG A 182 -8.63 -6.46 -11.27
C ARG A 182 -8.83 -7.00 -9.84
N ILE A 183 -7.79 -7.52 -9.21
CA ILE A 183 -7.84 -7.99 -7.80
C ILE A 183 -8.28 -6.85 -6.88
N ALA A 184 -7.74 -5.65 -7.04
CA ALA A 184 -8.11 -4.50 -6.23
C ALA A 184 -9.57 -4.08 -6.43
N ALA A 185 -10.08 -4.13 -7.67
CA ALA A 185 -11.48 -3.86 -7.98
C ALA A 185 -12.42 -4.89 -7.33
N ILE A 186 -12.08 -6.18 -7.43
CA ILE A 186 -12.85 -7.27 -6.82
C ILE A 186 -12.83 -7.15 -5.30
N ARG A 187 -11.66 -6.87 -4.69
CA ARG A 187 -11.55 -6.63 -3.25
C ARG A 187 -12.45 -5.48 -2.80
N THR A 188 -12.55 -4.42 -3.60
CA THR A 188 -13.46 -3.29 -3.31
C THR A 188 -14.92 -3.75 -3.28
N ALA A 189 -15.34 -4.57 -4.24
CA ALA A 189 -16.71 -5.14 -4.26
C ALA A 189 -16.96 -6.07 -3.08
N VAL A 190 -15.99 -6.92 -2.74
CA VAL A 190 -16.06 -7.83 -1.58
C VAL A 190 -16.16 -7.04 -0.27
N ASN A 191 -15.34 -6.01 -0.10
CA ASN A 191 -15.41 -5.15 1.08
C ASN A 191 -16.79 -4.49 1.23
N GLY A 192 -17.39 -4.02 0.13
CA GLY A 192 -18.76 -3.49 0.14
C GLY A 192 -19.80 -4.54 0.61
N ALA A 193 -19.69 -5.78 0.14
CA ALA A 193 -20.56 -6.87 0.56
C ALA A 193 -20.33 -7.27 2.03
N LEU A 194 -19.08 -7.27 2.50
CA LEU A 194 -18.74 -7.51 3.91
C LEU A 194 -19.30 -6.43 4.84
N GLU A 195 -19.24 -5.16 4.43
CA GLU A 195 -19.85 -4.06 5.20
C GLU A 195 -21.37 -4.22 5.31
N GLN A 196 -22.03 -4.59 4.21
CA GLN A 196 -23.47 -4.88 4.22
C GLN A 196 -23.78 -6.03 5.16
N ALA A 197 -23.04 -7.15 5.07
CA ALA A 197 -23.23 -8.31 5.94
C ALA A 197 -23.02 -7.99 7.43
N ARG A 198 -22.09 -7.06 7.76
CA ARG A 198 -21.93 -6.53 9.13
C ARG A 198 -23.10 -5.67 9.57
N ALA A 199 -23.61 -4.79 8.70
CA ALA A 199 -24.79 -3.96 8.98
C ALA A 199 -26.01 -4.81 9.26
N ASP A 200 -26.18 -5.91 8.51
CA ASP A 200 -27.26 -6.89 8.67
C ASP A 200 -27.01 -7.87 9.84
N LYS A 201 -25.86 -7.73 10.53
CA LYS A 201 -25.44 -8.62 11.63
C LYS A 201 -25.32 -10.10 11.24
N THR A 202 -25.09 -10.39 9.96
CA THR A 202 -24.83 -11.74 9.45
C THR A 202 -23.45 -12.23 9.87
N ILE A 203 -22.47 -11.31 9.93
CA ILE A 203 -21.11 -11.56 10.39
C ILE A 203 -20.69 -10.46 11.40
N GLY A 204 -19.73 -10.77 12.27
CA GLY A 204 -19.09 -9.78 13.15
C GLY A 204 -17.78 -9.23 12.56
N LYS A 205 -16.90 -10.12 12.14
CA LYS A 205 -15.58 -9.79 11.55
C LYS A 205 -15.44 -10.41 10.17
N SER A 206 -14.59 -9.83 9.32
CA SER A 206 -14.31 -10.36 7.97
C SER A 206 -13.82 -11.82 8.00
N LEU A 207 -12.97 -12.18 8.96
CA LEU A 207 -12.46 -13.54 9.14
C LEU A 207 -13.54 -14.55 9.61
N GLU A 208 -14.77 -14.12 9.86
CA GLU A 208 -15.93 -14.98 10.13
C GLU A 208 -16.77 -15.22 8.87
N ALA A 209 -16.31 -14.73 7.71
CA ALA A 209 -17.03 -14.81 6.46
C ALA A 209 -16.46 -15.88 5.52
N GLU A 210 -17.35 -16.61 4.85
CA GLU A 210 -17.12 -17.26 3.56
C GLU A 210 -17.65 -16.36 2.45
N VAL A 211 -16.90 -16.27 1.35
CA VAL A 211 -17.28 -15.46 0.19
C VAL A 211 -17.40 -16.35 -1.04
N ASP A 212 -18.56 -16.33 -1.68
CA ASP A 212 -18.76 -16.90 -3.00
C ASP A 212 -18.65 -15.77 -4.03
N LEU A 213 -17.68 -15.90 -4.93
CA LEU A 213 -17.44 -14.98 -6.04
C LEU A 213 -17.90 -15.63 -7.34
N THR A 214 -18.81 -14.99 -8.05
CA THR A 214 -19.02 -15.25 -9.47
C THR A 214 -18.26 -14.20 -10.25
N VAL A 215 -17.40 -14.61 -11.18
CA VAL A 215 -16.54 -13.69 -11.94
C VAL A 215 -16.67 -13.93 -13.43
N PRO A 216 -16.54 -12.89 -14.28
CA PRO A 216 -16.51 -13.07 -15.74
C PRO A 216 -15.29 -13.89 -16.15
N ALA A 217 -15.34 -14.46 -17.36
CA ALA A 217 -14.27 -15.35 -17.87
C ALA A 217 -12.88 -14.74 -17.86
N GLU A 218 -12.75 -13.41 -18.01
CA GLU A 218 -11.51 -12.66 -17.96
C GLU A 218 -10.84 -12.68 -16.57
N ASP A 219 -11.63 -12.91 -15.52
CA ASP A 219 -11.16 -12.97 -14.13
C ASP A 219 -11.05 -14.43 -13.60
N ALA A 220 -11.24 -15.44 -14.47
CA ALA A 220 -11.17 -16.85 -14.10
C ALA A 220 -9.82 -17.26 -13.51
N PHE A 221 -8.75 -16.47 -13.72
CA PHE A 221 -7.43 -16.68 -13.13
C PHE A 221 -7.46 -16.69 -11.59
N LEU A 222 -8.45 -16.01 -10.97
CA LEU A 222 -8.62 -16.00 -9.51
C LEU A 222 -8.89 -17.38 -8.93
N GLY A 223 -9.61 -18.24 -9.67
CA GLY A 223 -9.88 -19.62 -9.27
C GLY A 223 -8.64 -20.54 -9.44
N GLN A 224 -7.58 -20.07 -10.09
CA GLN A 224 -6.33 -20.79 -10.31
C GLN A 224 -5.20 -20.35 -9.33
N MET A 225 -5.49 -19.39 -8.45
CA MET A 225 -4.55 -19.00 -7.43
C MET A 225 -4.31 -20.14 -6.43
N GLU A 226 -3.16 -20.12 -5.76
CA GLU A 226 -2.85 -21.10 -4.71
C GLU A 226 -3.96 -21.13 -3.64
N GLU A 227 -4.19 -22.32 -3.09
CA GLU A 227 -5.21 -22.51 -2.05
C GLU A 227 -4.99 -21.54 -0.88
N GLY A 228 -6.01 -20.80 -0.52
CA GLY A 228 -5.96 -19.79 0.54
C GLY A 228 -5.45 -18.40 0.11
N ALA A 229 -4.66 -18.29 -0.96
CA ALA A 229 -4.06 -17.01 -1.36
C ALA A 229 -5.10 -15.90 -1.62
N LEU A 230 -6.21 -16.25 -2.26
CA LEU A 230 -7.29 -15.28 -2.49
C LEU A 230 -8.03 -14.92 -1.20
N ALA A 231 -8.20 -15.87 -0.28
CA ALA A 231 -8.81 -15.62 1.02
C ALA A 231 -7.93 -14.65 1.87
N ASP A 232 -6.63 -14.83 1.83
CA ASP A 232 -5.67 -13.93 2.49
C ASP A 232 -5.72 -12.52 1.90
N LEU A 233 -5.76 -12.40 0.55
CA LEU A 233 -5.89 -11.10 -0.13
C LEU A 233 -7.21 -10.38 0.20
N LEU A 234 -8.29 -11.12 0.40
CA LEU A 234 -9.62 -10.60 0.75
C LEU A 234 -9.84 -10.49 2.27
N ILE A 235 -8.94 -11.06 3.08
CA ILE A 235 -9.00 -11.09 4.56
C ILE A 235 -10.31 -11.72 5.03
N VAL A 236 -10.61 -12.90 4.51
CA VAL A 236 -11.78 -13.71 4.85
C VAL A 236 -11.40 -15.16 5.16
N SER A 237 -12.31 -15.94 5.73
CA SER A 237 -12.01 -17.32 6.11
C SER A 237 -11.85 -18.24 4.90
N GLN A 238 -12.76 -18.11 3.92
CA GLN A 238 -12.76 -18.92 2.70
C GLN A 238 -13.31 -18.12 1.51
N VAL A 239 -12.84 -18.48 0.31
CA VAL A 239 -13.37 -17.96 -0.96
C VAL A 239 -13.62 -19.11 -1.90
N ARG A 240 -14.79 -19.10 -2.55
CA ARG A 240 -15.10 -19.97 -3.69
C ARG A 240 -15.28 -19.10 -4.92
N VAL A 241 -14.68 -19.51 -6.01
CA VAL A 241 -14.72 -18.76 -7.28
C VAL A 241 -15.44 -19.62 -8.33
N GLU A 242 -16.48 -19.05 -8.94
CA GLU A 242 -17.18 -19.64 -10.06
C GLU A 242 -17.19 -18.66 -11.24
N THR A 243 -17.15 -19.17 -12.45
CA THR A 243 -17.23 -18.35 -13.66
C THR A 243 -18.68 -18.13 -14.04
N GLY A 244 -19.05 -16.88 -14.38
CA GLY A 244 -20.38 -16.48 -14.82
C GLY A 244 -20.34 -15.26 -15.74
N ASP A 245 -21.47 -14.63 -15.95
CA ASP A 245 -21.61 -13.52 -16.91
C ASP A 245 -21.14 -12.17 -16.33
N SER A 246 -21.16 -12.03 -15.00
CA SER A 246 -20.80 -10.76 -14.33
C SER A 246 -20.28 -10.99 -12.92
N LEU A 247 -19.56 -10.01 -12.38
CA LEU A 247 -19.11 -10.03 -10.99
C LEU A 247 -20.32 -10.02 -10.04
N SER A 248 -20.41 -11.03 -9.19
CA SER A 248 -21.29 -11.02 -8.02
C SER A 248 -20.58 -11.54 -6.79
N VAL A 249 -20.97 -11.03 -5.63
CA VAL A 249 -20.37 -11.35 -4.33
C VAL A 249 -21.49 -11.76 -3.38
N THR A 250 -21.38 -12.96 -2.82
CA THR A 250 -22.27 -13.42 -1.76
C THR A 250 -21.45 -13.72 -0.51
N VAL A 251 -21.87 -13.14 0.62
CA VAL A 251 -21.20 -13.31 1.92
C VAL A 251 -22.05 -14.20 2.81
N ARG A 252 -21.44 -15.21 3.42
CA ARG A 252 -22.07 -16.12 4.38
C ARG A 252 -21.19 -16.24 5.64
N PRO A 253 -21.75 -16.57 6.82
CA PRO A 253 -20.96 -16.97 7.97
C PRO A 253 -20.14 -18.22 7.64
N ALA A 254 -18.86 -18.21 8.05
CA ALA A 254 -17.98 -19.37 7.85
C ALA A 254 -18.51 -20.60 8.63
N SER A 255 -18.51 -21.76 7.98
CA SER A 255 -19.02 -23.03 8.51
C SER A 255 -17.99 -23.80 9.33
N GLY A 256 -17.01 -23.15 9.95
CA GLY A 256 -15.96 -23.77 10.77
C GLY A 256 -15.87 -23.18 12.16
N THR A 257 -15.71 -24.01 13.17
CA THR A 257 -15.18 -23.60 14.48
C THR A 257 -13.70 -23.23 14.32
N LYS A 258 -13.33 -22.04 14.84
CA LYS A 258 -11.93 -21.65 15.01
C LYS A 258 -11.23 -22.60 15.97
#